data_61548cead95cf1d24412c9b03c38e818
#
_entry.id   61548cead95cf1d24412c9b03c38e818
#
_cell.length_a   1.000
_cell.length_b   1.000
_cell.length_c   1.000
_cell.angle_alpha   90.00
_cell.angle_beta   90.00
_cell.angle_gamma   90.00
#
_symmetry.space_group_name_H-M   'P 1'
#
loop_
_entity.id
_entity.type
_entity.pdbx_description
1 polymer ?
#
loop_
_entity_poly.entity_id
_entity_poly.type
_entity_poly.pdbx_seq_one_letter_code
_entity_poly.pdbx_strand_id
1 'polypeptide(L)'
;EGLFTHVDAAWAGSALICPEFRGIAKGIEMADSMVMNPHKWLMTNFDCSAHFVKSVDDLQKTMSITPAYLVTQDADGIQDYSQITMELGRRFRALKLWFVIRAYGVAGLQKIIRDHVAWAEQLAERLGTVPGIELISPVQLGLFSFRLRPEGTEDGEALDRLNAEFLDVVNGDGTIYLTQTVHEGRYIIRVSIGTTATSQDCLLYTSDAADDCWSV
;
A
#
# COMPACT_ATOMS: atom_id res chain seq x y z
N GLU A 1 14.37 -26.51 0.83
CA GLU A 1 15.76 -25.99 0.88
C GLU A 1 16.07 -25.18 2.15
N GLY A 2 15.14 -25.04 3.11
CA GLY A 2 15.37 -24.39 4.40
C GLY A 2 15.58 -22.89 4.37
N LEU A 3 15.10 -22.21 3.32
CA LEU A 3 15.12 -20.75 3.23
C LEU A 3 13.96 -20.15 4.03
N PHE A 4 14.24 -19.12 4.82
CA PHE A 4 13.23 -18.33 5.50
C PHE A 4 12.51 -17.45 4.47
N THR A 5 11.18 -17.53 4.45
CA THR A 5 10.35 -16.79 3.50
C THR A 5 9.49 -15.77 4.23
N HIS A 6 9.63 -14.50 3.85
CA HIS A 6 8.80 -13.42 4.36
C HIS A 6 7.93 -12.82 3.23
N VAL A 7 6.67 -12.58 3.51
CA VAL A 7 5.74 -11.91 2.59
C VAL A 7 5.49 -10.48 3.07
N ASP A 8 5.99 -9.51 2.32
CA ASP A 8 5.63 -8.10 2.52
C ASP A 8 4.29 -7.82 1.83
N ALA A 9 3.23 -7.93 2.61
CA ALA A 9 1.88 -7.54 2.22
C ALA A 9 1.43 -6.25 2.92
N ALA A 10 2.38 -5.37 3.21
CA ALA A 10 2.15 -4.18 4.02
C ALA A 10 0.97 -3.33 3.55
N TRP A 11 0.79 -3.17 2.25
CA TRP A 11 -0.36 -2.47 1.67
C TRP A 11 -1.42 -3.45 1.16
N ALA A 12 -1.06 -4.37 0.27
CA ALA A 12 -1.97 -5.28 -0.41
C ALA A 12 -2.67 -6.27 0.54
N GLY A 13 -2.07 -6.59 1.68
CA GLY A 13 -2.67 -7.48 2.68
C GLY A 13 -4.03 -7.03 3.19
N SER A 14 -4.32 -5.72 3.14
CA SER A 14 -5.64 -5.19 3.48
C SER A 14 -6.74 -5.66 2.53
N ALA A 15 -6.42 -5.93 1.27
CA ALA A 15 -7.39 -6.43 0.28
C ALA A 15 -7.90 -7.83 0.60
N LEU A 16 -7.17 -8.63 1.39
CA LEU A 16 -7.54 -10.00 1.75
C LEU A 16 -8.81 -10.10 2.60
N ILE A 17 -9.30 -8.99 3.15
CA ILE A 17 -10.63 -8.96 3.79
C ILE A 17 -11.76 -9.15 2.77
N CYS A 18 -11.51 -8.84 1.48
CA CYS A 18 -12.42 -9.06 0.36
C CYS A 18 -12.17 -10.47 -0.21
N PRO A 19 -13.16 -11.39 -0.17
CA PRO A 19 -12.97 -12.77 -0.62
C PRO A 19 -12.45 -12.90 -2.05
N GLU A 20 -12.90 -12.03 -2.94
CA GLU A 20 -12.54 -12.00 -4.37
C GLU A 20 -11.05 -11.68 -4.63
N PHE A 21 -10.40 -10.97 -3.72
CA PHE A 21 -8.98 -10.61 -3.86
C PHE A 21 -8.03 -11.61 -3.19
N ARG A 22 -8.54 -12.61 -2.48
CA ARG A 22 -7.70 -13.59 -1.77
C ARG A 22 -6.81 -14.42 -2.68
N GLY A 23 -7.15 -14.48 -3.97
CA GLY A 23 -6.34 -15.21 -4.96
C GLY A 23 -4.90 -14.72 -5.07
N ILE A 24 -4.64 -13.42 -4.78
CA ILE A 24 -3.29 -12.84 -4.80
C ILE A 24 -2.36 -13.40 -3.71
N ALA A 25 -2.94 -13.95 -2.65
CA ALA A 25 -2.22 -14.52 -1.51
C ALA A 25 -2.08 -16.04 -1.58
N LYS A 26 -2.37 -16.67 -2.74
CA LYS A 26 -2.20 -18.11 -2.91
C LYS A 26 -0.77 -18.53 -2.63
N GLY A 27 -0.56 -19.46 -1.71
CA GLY A 27 0.76 -19.95 -1.28
C GLY A 27 1.31 -19.19 -0.05
N ILE A 28 0.61 -18.19 0.48
CA ILE A 28 1.04 -17.45 1.66
C ILE A 28 1.15 -18.35 2.92
N GLU A 29 0.41 -19.44 2.94
CA GLU A 29 0.47 -20.46 3.99
C GLU A 29 1.83 -21.18 4.08
N MET A 30 2.63 -21.10 3.02
CA MET A 30 3.99 -21.66 3.00
C MET A 30 5.03 -20.70 3.59
N ALA A 31 4.72 -19.42 3.70
CA ALA A 31 5.65 -18.41 4.23
C ALA A 31 5.87 -18.59 5.74
N ASP A 32 7.08 -18.24 6.20
CA ASP A 32 7.43 -18.29 7.63
C ASP A 32 6.94 -17.05 8.37
N SER A 33 6.80 -15.94 7.66
CA SER A 33 6.23 -14.71 8.22
C SER A 33 5.56 -13.85 7.15
N MET A 34 4.67 -12.96 7.62
CA MET A 34 3.96 -11.98 6.80
C MET A 34 3.78 -10.69 7.57
N VAL A 35 3.86 -9.55 6.89
CA VAL A 35 3.46 -8.25 7.44
C VAL A 35 2.26 -7.68 6.68
N MET A 36 1.34 -7.08 7.41
CA MET A 36 0.25 -6.26 6.89
C MET A 36 0.14 -4.99 7.73
N ASN A 37 -0.06 -3.85 7.07
CA ASN A 37 -0.13 -2.56 7.75
C ASN A 37 -1.55 -1.97 7.72
N PRO A 38 -2.37 -2.18 8.77
CA PRO A 38 -3.69 -1.55 8.88
C PRO A 38 -3.65 -0.03 8.75
N HIS A 39 -2.53 0.62 9.10
CA HIS A 39 -2.34 2.05 8.94
C HIS A 39 -2.13 2.51 7.48
N LYS A 40 -2.09 1.58 6.52
CA LYS A 40 -2.10 1.90 5.08
C LYS A 40 -3.53 1.83 4.54
N TRP A 41 -3.99 0.69 4.13
CA TRP A 41 -5.25 0.56 3.39
C TRP A 41 -6.45 0.04 4.21
N LEU A 42 -6.27 -0.23 5.51
CA LEU A 42 -7.37 -0.46 6.46
C LEU A 42 -7.73 0.78 7.29
N MET A 43 -7.47 1.97 6.76
CA MET A 43 -7.94 3.26 7.28
C MET A 43 -7.59 3.52 8.75
N THR A 44 -6.59 2.82 9.28
CA THR A 44 -6.13 2.96 10.66
C THR A 44 -5.07 4.05 10.74
N ASN A 45 -5.17 4.94 11.71
CA ASN A 45 -4.18 5.99 11.90
C ASN A 45 -2.77 5.41 12.13
N PHE A 46 -1.77 6.07 11.58
CA PHE A 46 -0.37 5.72 11.77
C PHE A 46 0.01 5.75 13.26
N ASP A 47 0.73 4.80 13.81
CA ASP A 47 1.22 3.58 13.22
C ASP A 47 0.43 2.35 13.73
N CYS A 48 0.17 1.40 12.85
CA CYS A 48 -0.39 0.10 13.20
C CYS A 48 0.05 -0.92 12.14
N SER A 49 0.93 -1.83 12.53
CA SER A 49 1.42 -2.91 11.69
C SER A 49 1.13 -4.25 12.36
N ALA A 50 0.64 -5.21 11.61
CA ALA A 50 0.39 -6.57 12.06
C ALA A 50 1.45 -7.49 11.45
N HIS A 51 2.21 -8.17 12.31
CA HIS A 51 3.20 -9.15 11.93
C HIS A 51 2.69 -10.55 12.31
N PHE A 52 2.61 -11.41 11.33
CA PHE A 52 2.21 -12.80 11.49
C PHE A 52 3.44 -13.67 11.32
N VAL A 53 3.63 -14.61 12.23
CA VAL A 53 4.76 -15.54 12.21
C VAL A 53 4.27 -16.97 12.39
N LYS A 54 4.93 -17.91 11.75
CA LYS A 54 4.62 -19.34 11.85
C LYS A 54 5.07 -19.92 13.19
N SER A 55 6.21 -19.44 13.71
CA SER A 55 6.79 -19.85 14.98
C SER A 55 7.04 -18.64 15.88
N VAL A 56 6.24 -18.54 16.94
CA VAL A 56 6.44 -17.52 17.99
C VAL A 56 7.70 -17.81 18.79
N ASP A 57 8.03 -19.07 19.00
CA ASP A 57 9.23 -19.49 19.75
C ASP A 57 10.52 -19.04 19.06
N ASP A 58 10.59 -19.10 17.74
CA ASP A 58 11.75 -18.64 16.98
C ASP A 58 11.87 -17.11 17.00
N LEU A 59 10.74 -16.42 16.92
CA LEU A 59 10.71 -14.97 17.10
C LEU A 59 11.19 -14.58 18.50
N GLN A 60 10.73 -15.28 19.55
CA GLN A 60 11.16 -15.05 20.93
C GLN A 60 12.66 -15.31 21.11
N LYS A 61 13.20 -16.42 20.60
CA LYS A 61 14.64 -16.70 20.65
C LYS A 61 15.48 -15.61 20.00
N THR A 62 14.93 -14.99 18.94
CA THR A 62 15.65 -13.94 18.18
C THR A 62 15.57 -12.59 18.86
N MET A 63 14.43 -12.23 19.44
CA MET A 63 14.14 -10.89 19.96
C MET A 63 14.34 -10.74 21.47
N SER A 64 14.31 -11.86 22.23
CA SER A 64 14.36 -11.82 23.69
C SER A 64 15.70 -11.30 24.19
N ILE A 65 15.64 -10.19 24.93
CA ILE A 65 16.73 -9.66 25.74
C ILE A 65 16.18 -9.52 27.15
N THR A 66 16.53 -10.47 28.04
CA THR A 66 16.03 -10.46 29.41
C THR A 66 17.16 -10.04 30.36
N PRO A 67 17.30 -8.76 30.70
CA PRO A 67 18.21 -8.31 31.75
C PRO A 67 17.84 -8.94 33.09
N ALA A 68 18.82 -9.20 33.95
CA ALA A 68 18.63 -9.89 35.23
C ALA A 68 17.56 -9.21 36.14
N TYR A 69 17.39 -7.89 36.03
CA TYR A 69 16.43 -7.14 36.84
C TYR A 69 14.97 -7.26 36.34
N LEU A 70 14.77 -7.81 35.13
CA LEU A 70 13.42 -8.03 34.51
C LEU A 70 12.97 -9.50 34.63
N VAL A 71 13.75 -10.36 35.25
CA VAL A 71 13.37 -11.74 35.54
C VAL A 71 12.24 -11.71 36.58
N THR A 72 11.01 -11.61 36.14
CA THR A 72 9.84 -11.85 36.99
C THR A 72 9.58 -13.35 37.07
N GLN A 73 9.13 -13.82 38.26
CA GLN A 73 8.71 -15.21 38.39
C GLN A 73 7.63 -15.51 37.35
N ASP A 74 7.83 -16.59 36.60
CA ASP A 74 6.90 -17.06 35.59
C ASP A 74 5.49 -17.14 36.15
N ALA A 75 4.63 -16.19 35.74
CA ALA A 75 3.20 -16.33 35.93
C ALA A 75 2.73 -17.23 34.77
N ASP A 76 2.47 -18.49 35.05
CA ASP A 76 1.98 -19.46 34.08
C ASP A 76 0.85 -18.87 33.23
N GLY A 77 1.08 -18.80 31.90
CA GLY A 77 0.09 -18.39 30.92
C GLY A 77 0.08 -16.89 30.55
N ILE A 78 1.01 -16.06 31.06
CA ILE A 78 1.13 -14.66 30.64
C ILE A 78 2.16 -14.54 29.53
N GLN A 79 1.74 -14.05 28.37
CA GLN A 79 2.63 -13.72 27.27
C GLN A 79 3.26 -12.35 27.52
N ASP A 80 4.55 -12.30 27.78
CA ASP A 80 5.32 -11.06 27.82
C ASP A 80 5.68 -10.62 26.40
N TYR A 81 5.02 -9.58 25.90
CA TYR A 81 5.25 -9.03 24.57
C TYR A 81 6.63 -8.41 24.38
N SER A 82 7.35 -8.06 25.43
CA SER A 82 8.73 -7.57 25.34
C SER A 82 9.69 -8.64 24.82
N GLN A 83 9.33 -9.91 24.97
CA GLN A 83 10.14 -11.04 24.52
C GLN A 83 10.06 -11.29 23.00
N ILE A 84 9.09 -10.68 22.31
CA ILE A 84 8.85 -10.85 20.86
C ILE A 84 8.98 -9.56 20.09
N THR A 85 9.54 -8.51 20.68
CA THR A 85 9.76 -7.20 20.06
C THR A 85 11.07 -6.59 20.55
N MET A 86 11.58 -5.60 19.80
CA MET A 86 12.73 -4.81 20.22
C MET A 86 12.40 -3.80 21.32
N GLU A 87 11.13 -3.44 21.46
CA GLU A 87 10.64 -2.44 22.41
C GLU A 87 10.25 -3.10 23.72
N LEU A 88 10.77 -2.63 24.86
CA LEU A 88 10.35 -3.09 26.18
C LEU A 88 8.93 -2.67 26.50
N GLY A 89 8.57 -1.41 26.22
CA GLY A 89 7.22 -0.87 26.40
C GLY A 89 6.54 -0.65 25.06
N ARG A 90 5.25 -1.01 24.94
CA ARG A 90 4.51 -0.91 23.69
C ARG A 90 3.24 -0.06 23.84
N ARG A 91 2.98 0.75 22.81
CA ARG A 91 1.68 1.41 22.66
C ARG A 91 0.61 0.37 22.31
N PHE A 92 -0.60 0.56 22.80
CA PHE A 92 -1.74 -0.31 22.48
C PHE A 92 -2.28 -0.01 21.05
N ARG A 93 -1.47 -0.33 20.04
CA ARG A 93 -1.80 -0.04 18.63
C ARG A 93 -3.04 -0.76 18.13
N ALA A 94 -3.33 -1.95 18.65
CA ALA A 94 -4.51 -2.72 18.26
C ALA A 94 -5.84 -2.00 18.60
N LEU A 95 -5.85 -1.12 19.61
CA LEU A 95 -7.06 -0.41 20.01
C LEU A 95 -7.60 0.49 18.88
N LYS A 96 -6.73 1.20 18.16
CA LYS A 96 -7.17 2.04 17.05
C LYS A 96 -7.69 1.23 15.86
N LEU A 97 -7.11 0.07 15.57
CA LEU A 97 -7.67 -0.86 14.59
C LEU A 97 -9.04 -1.37 15.02
N TRP A 98 -9.21 -1.70 16.31
CA TRP A 98 -10.51 -2.10 16.86
C TRP A 98 -11.57 -0.99 16.68
N PHE A 99 -11.22 0.28 16.95
CA PHE A 99 -12.13 1.40 16.71
C PHE A 99 -12.52 1.54 15.24
N VAL A 100 -11.58 1.39 14.32
CA VAL A 100 -11.85 1.43 12.87
C VAL A 100 -12.82 0.31 12.48
N ILE A 101 -12.56 -0.93 12.92
CA ILE A 101 -13.45 -2.07 12.65
C ILE A 101 -14.85 -1.84 13.25
N ARG A 102 -14.93 -1.24 14.44
CA ARG A 102 -16.22 -0.91 15.09
C ARG A 102 -16.96 0.20 14.37
N ALA A 103 -16.25 1.19 13.85
CA ALA A 103 -16.85 2.35 13.17
C ALA A 103 -17.38 1.99 11.77
N TYR A 104 -16.57 1.30 10.96
CA TYR A 104 -16.92 0.97 9.58
C TYR A 104 -17.58 -0.40 9.42
N GLY A 105 -17.31 -1.34 10.32
CA GLY A 105 -17.61 -2.75 10.13
C GLY A 105 -16.77 -3.38 9.02
N VAL A 106 -16.78 -4.73 8.96
CA VAL A 106 -16.05 -5.44 7.89
C VAL A 106 -16.63 -5.11 6.53
N ALA A 107 -17.95 -5.06 6.40
CA ALA A 107 -18.63 -4.74 5.13
C ALA A 107 -18.31 -3.32 4.64
N GLY A 108 -18.22 -2.33 5.54
CA GLY A 108 -17.83 -0.97 5.19
C GLY A 108 -16.39 -0.88 4.70
N LEU A 109 -15.46 -1.55 5.38
CA LEU A 109 -14.06 -1.62 4.95
C LEU A 109 -13.90 -2.34 3.61
N GLN A 110 -14.63 -3.44 3.41
CA GLN A 110 -14.67 -4.14 2.12
C GLN A 110 -15.20 -3.24 1.00
N LYS A 111 -16.25 -2.46 1.27
CA LYS A 111 -16.79 -1.50 0.30
C LYS A 111 -15.74 -0.48 -0.11
N ILE A 112 -15.05 0.14 0.85
CA ILE A 112 -14.00 1.14 0.57
C ILE A 112 -12.91 0.53 -0.32
N ILE A 113 -12.43 -0.68 -0.01
CA ILE A 113 -11.39 -1.34 -0.82
C ILE A 113 -11.90 -1.63 -2.24
N ARG A 114 -13.13 -2.12 -2.39
CA ARG A 114 -13.74 -2.37 -3.71
C ARG A 114 -13.89 -1.10 -4.52
N ASP A 115 -14.37 -0.02 -3.90
CA ASP A 115 -14.50 1.29 -4.55
C ASP A 115 -13.13 1.77 -5.06
N HIS A 116 -12.09 1.69 -4.23
CA HIS A 116 -10.73 2.08 -4.62
C HIS A 116 -10.18 1.25 -5.79
N VAL A 117 -10.44 -0.06 -5.80
CA VAL A 117 -10.04 -0.93 -6.93
C VAL A 117 -10.79 -0.54 -8.19
N ALA A 118 -12.11 -0.41 -8.11
CA ALA A 118 -12.94 -0.03 -9.25
C ALA A 118 -12.57 1.34 -9.81
N TRP A 119 -12.27 2.30 -8.94
CA TRP A 119 -11.81 3.63 -9.37
C TRP A 119 -10.43 3.59 -10.04
N ALA A 120 -9.52 2.74 -9.58
CA ALA A 120 -8.22 2.57 -10.23
C ALA A 120 -8.38 2.00 -11.65
N GLU A 121 -9.26 1.01 -11.82
CA GLU A 121 -9.57 0.42 -13.12
C GLU A 121 -10.18 1.46 -14.06
N GLN A 122 -11.19 2.21 -13.60
CA GLN A 122 -11.85 3.26 -14.38
C GLN A 122 -10.88 4.38 -14.80
N LEU A 123 -10.01 4.81 -13.87
CA LEU A 123 -9.04 5.85 -14.18
C LEU A 123 -8.00 5.36 -15.19
N ALA A 124 -7.49 4.13 -15.03
CA ALA A 124 -6.55 3.55 -15.99
C ALA A 124 -7.17 3.38 -17.38
N GLU A 125 -8.42 2.91 -17.45
CA GLU A 125 -9.16 2.82 -18.72
C GLU A 125 -9.27 4.19 -19.39
N ARG A 126 -9.68 5.22 -18.64
CA ARG A 126 -9.83 6.58 -19.15
C ARG A 126 -8.49 7.16 -19.61
N LEU A 127 -7.43 7.06 -18.80
CA LEU A 127 -6.10 7.52 -19.19
C LEU A 127 -5.59 6.80 -20.45
N GLY A 128 -5.89 5.51 -20.60
CA GLY A 128 -5.53 4.74 -21.79
C GLY A 128 -6.22 5.21 -23.08
N THR A 129 -7.27 6.04 -23.00
CA THR A 129 -7.91 6.66 -24.16
C THR A 129 -7.33 8.01 -24.53
N VAL A 130 -6.53 8.62 -23.64
CA VAL A 130 -5.90 9.93 -23.88
C VAL A 130 -4.69 9.76 -24.80
N PRO A 131 -4.63 10.44 -25.97
CA PRO A 131 -3.47 10.40 -26.84
C PRO A 131 -2.22 10.83 -26.09
N GLY A 132 -1.11 10.14 -26.31
CA GLY A 132 0.16 10.47 -25.64
C GLY A 132 0.27 10.00 -24.17
N ILE A 133 -0.65 9.19 -23.69
CA ILE A 133 -0.52 8.47 -22.41
C ILE A 133 -0.12 7.01 -22.68
N GLU A 134 0.91 6.54 -22.00
CA GLU A 134 1.35 5.15 -22.00
C GLU A 134 1.11 4.54 -20.61
N LEU A 135 0.25 3.51 -20.54
CA LEU A 135 0.11 2.71 -19.32
C LEU A 135 1.30 1.77 -19.22
N ILE A 136 2.06 1.85 -18.12
CA ILE A 136 3.30 1.09 -17.92
C ILE A 136 3.03 -0.25 -17.25
N SER A 137 2.09 -0.27 -16.30
CA SER A 137 1.71 -1.51 -15.61
C SER A 137 0.21 -1.72 -15.66
N PRO A 138 -0.26 -2.98 -15.69
CA PRO A 138 -1.67 -3.26 -15.49
C PRO A 138 -2.11 -2.81 -14.10
N VAL A 139 -3.39 -2.54 -13.94
CA VAL A 139 -3.95 -2.24 -12.62
C VAL A 139 -3.83 -3.45 -11.71
N GLN A 140 -3.21 -3.25 -10.55
CA GLN A 140 -3.09 -4.24 -9.49
C GLN A 140 -3.76 -3.69 -8.24
N LEU A 141 -4.99 -4.13 -7.97
CA LEU A 141 -5.81 -3.56 -6.91
C LEU A 141 -6.01 -2.04 -7.14
N GLY A 142 -5.67 -1.20 -6.17
CA GLY A 142 -5.74 0.26 -6.29
C GLY A 142 -4.46 0.94 -6.81
N LEU A 143 -3.61 0.23 -7.54
CA LEU A 143 -2.29 0.68 -7.96
C LEU A 143 -2.05 0.43 -9.45
N PHE A 144 -1.56 1.44 -10.17
CA PHE A 144 -1.01 1.32 -11.52
C PHE A 144 0.00 2.43 -11.80
N SER A 145 0.65 2.38 -12.95
CA SER A 145 1.62 3.39 -13.37
C SER A 145 1.40 3.77 -14.82
N PHE A 146 1.67 5.03 -15.13
CA PHE A 146 1.60 5.59 -16.47
C PHE A 146 2.71 6.60 -16.69
N ARG A 147 2.86 7.06 -17.93
CA ARG A 147 3.70 8.19 -18.29
C ARG A 147 3.11 8.94 -19.49
N LEU A 148 3.45 10.21 -19.61
CA LEU A 148 3.25 10.95 -20.85
C LEU A 148 4.26 10.44 -21.87
N ARG A 149 3.78 10.14 -23.08
CA ARG A 149 4.60 9.76 -24.23
C ARG A 149 3.96 10.30 -25.51
N PRO A 150 4.24 11.56 -25.87
CA PRO A 150 3.79 12.15 -27.13
C PRO A 150 4.19 11.30 -28.33
N GLU A 151 3.36 11.28 -29.35
CA GLU A 151 3.65 10.55 -30.57
C GLU A 151 4.99 11.02 -31.21
N GLY A 152 5.81 10.07 -31.62
CA GLY A 152 7.14 10.35 -32.19
C GLY A 152 8.21 10.73 -31.18
N THR A 153 7.93 10.64 -29.87
CA THR A 153 8.93 10.91 -28.83
C THR A 153 9.69 9.63 -28.48
N GLU A 154 11.02 9.70 -28.48
CA GLU A 154 11.90 8.62 -28.01
C GLU A 154 12.09 8.67 -26.49
N ASP A 155 12.35 7.49 -25.89
CA ASP A 155 12.74 7.42 -24.48
C ASP A 155 14.06 8.15 -24.24
N GLY A 156 14.19 8.78 -23.05
CA GLY A 156 15.40 9.49 -22.67
C GLY A 156 15.10 10.63 -21.69
N GLU A 157 16.16 11.37 -21.35
CA GLU A 157 16.09 12.42 -20.34
C GLU A 157 15.07 13.52 -20.64
N ALA A 158 14.81 13.83 -21.92
CA ALA A 158 13.81 14.84 -22.30
C ALA A 158 12.40 14.40 -21.93
N LEU A 159 12.07 13.12 -22.19
CA LEU A 159 10.77 12.57 -21.85
C LEU A 159 10.62 12.37 -20.34
N ASP A 160 11.69 12.03 -19.63
CA ASP A 160 11.67 11.94 -18.17
C ASP A 160 11.45 13.33 -17.53
N ARG A 161 12.06 14.38 -18.05
CA ARG A 161 11.81 15.77 -17.61
C ARG A 161 10.36 16.18 -17.85
N LEU A 162 9.79 15.90 -19.01
CA LEU A 162 8.38 16.17 -19.31
C LEU A 162 7.45 15.53 -18.27
N ASN A 163 7.71 14.27 -17.91
CA ASN A 163 6.93 13.58 -16.91
C ASN A 163 7.11 14.14 -15.49
N ALA A 164 8.30 14.60 -15.15
CA ALA A 164 8.56 15.27 -13.88
C ALA A 164 7.82 16.62 -13.80
N GLU A 165 7.90 17.43 -14.85
CA GLU A 165 7.19 18.72 -14.94
C GLU A 165 5.67 18.54 -14.87
N PHE A 166 5.13 17.56 -15.57
CA PHE A 166 3.70 17.20 -15.46
C PHE A 166 3.32 16.83 -14.03
N LEU A 167 4.11 15.99 -13.37
CA LEU A 167 3.84 15.59 -11.98
C LEU A 167 3.88 16.81 -11.04
N ASP A 168 4.82 17.72 -11.23
CA ASP A 168 4.93 18.93 -10.42
C ASP A 168 3.71 19.84 -10.59
N VAL A 169 3.21 20.00 -11.83
CA VAL A 169 1.99 20.78 -12.11
C VAL A 169 0.78 20.14 -11.43
N VAL A 170 0.57 18.84 -11.61
CA VAL A 170 -0.57 18.13 -11.03
C VAL A 170 -0.55 18.17 -9.50
N ASN A 171 0.61 17.95 -8.89
CA ASN A 171 0.74 18.01 -7.43
C ASN A 171 0.68 19.44 -6.89
N GLY A 172 1.12 20.42 -7.70
CA GLY A 172 1.11 21.85 -7.33
C GLY A 172 -0.29 22.44 -7.23
N ASP A 173 -1.26 21.90 -7.95
CA ASP A 173 -2.67 22.31 -7.84
C ASP A 173 -3.30 21.90 -6.49
N GLY A 174 -2.80 20.85 -5.85
CA GLY A 174 -3.25 20.40 -4.53
C GLY A 174 -4.56 19.60 -4.51
N THR A 175 -5.18 19.34 -5.65
CA THR A 175 -6.40 18.53 -5.77
C THR A 175 -6.11 17.06 -5.56
N ILE A 176 -4.97 16.59 -6.09
CA ILE A 176 -4.49 15.21 -5.94
C ILE A 176 -3.00 15.22 -5.60
N TYR A 177 -2.49 14.08 -5.16
CA TYR A 177 -1.06 13.88 -4.96
C TYR A 177 -0.64 12.54 -5.55
N LEU A 178 0.13 12.60 -6.63
CA LEU A 178 0.71 11.43 -7.28
C LEU A 178 2.19 11.29 -6.89
N THR A 179 2.73 10.10 -7.07
CA THR A 179 4.14 9.82 -6.81
C THR A 179 4.83 9.31 -8.06
N GLN A 180 6.16 9.29 -8.05
CA GLN A 180 6.96 8.76 -9.13
C GLN A 180 7.83 7.58 -8.68
N THR A 181 8.33 6.86 -9.67
CA THR A 181 9.42 5.90 -9.49
C THR A 181 10.19 5.77 -10.80
N VAL A 182 11.31 5.04 -10.76
CA VAL A 182 12.05 4.66 -11.96
C VAL A 182 11.83 3.17 -12.21
N HIS A 183 11.39 2.82 -13.42
CA HIS A 183 11.20 1.45 -13.87
C HIS A 183 11.93 1.24 -15.18
N GLU A 184 12.86 0.28 -15.22
CA GLU A 184 13.72 0.01 -16.37
C GLU A 184 14.45 1.25 -16.92
N GLY A 185 14.92 2.12 -16.02
CA GLY A 185 15.60 3.36 -16.36
C GLY A 185 14.70 4.51 -16.81
N ARG A 186 13.37 4.34 -16.80
CA ARG A 186 12.37 5.34 -17.21
C ARG A 186 11.66 5.95 -16.02
N TYR A 187 11.51 7.26 -16.03
CA TYR A 187 10.67 7.96 -15.05
C TYR A 187 9.20 7.64 -15.31
N ILE A 188 8.48 7.16 -14.31
CA ILE A 188 7.06 6.82 -14.41
C ILE A 188 6.27 7.40 -13.24
N ILE A 189 5.01 7.72 -13.48
CA ILE A 189 4.09 8.26 -12.49
C ILE A 189 3.24 7.12 -11.93
N ARG A 190 3.13 7.08 -10.60
CA ARG A 190 2.36 6.06 -9.89
C ARG A 190 1.06 6.66 -9.36
N VAL A 191 -0.02 5.96 -9.63
CA VAL A 191 -1.33 6.18 -8.99
C VAL A 191 -1.50 5.12 -7.92
N SER A 192 -1.73 5.55 -6.67
CA SER A 192 -1.99 4.66 -5.54
C SER A 192 -3.21 5.18 -4.78
N ILE A 193 -4.33 4.48 -4.95
CA ILE A 193 -5.61 4.85 -4.32
C ILE A 193 -5.72 4.10 -2.99
N GLY A 194 -5.79 4.83 -1.87
CA GLY A 194 -5.74 4.16 -0.58
C GLY A 194 -6.07 5.02 0.63
N THR A 195 -6.60 6.23 0.46
CA THR A 195 -6.95 7.10 1.59
C THR A 195 -8.46 7.27 1.75
N THR A 196 -8.91 7.57 2.97
CA THR A 196 -10.33 7.87 3.25
C THR A 196 -10.82 9.17 2.59
N ALA A 197 -9.89 10.05 2.24
CA ALA A 197 -10.20 11.33 1.59
C ALA A 197 -10.33 11.21 0.07
N THR A 198 -9.96 10.09 -0.53
CA THR A 198 -10.08 9.87 -1.96
C THR A 198 -11.56 9.78 -2.36
N SER A 199 -11.95 10.57 -3.34
CA SER A 199 -13.26 10.48 -4.00
C SER A 199 -13.09 10.20 -5.48
N GLN A 200 -14.14 9.73 -6.13
CA GLN A 200 -14.12 9.50 -7.56
C GLN A 200 -13.87 10.80 -8.35
N ASP A 201 -14.43 11.93 -7.90
CA ASP A 201 -14.26 13.23 -8.54
C ASP A 201 -12.79 13.70 -8.52
N CYS A 202 -12.08 13.50 -7.40
CA CYS A 202 -10.64 13.80 -7.33
C CYS A 202 -9.82 12.97 -8.32
N LEU A 203 -10.23 11.72 -8.59
CA LEU A 203 -9.52 10.86 -9.53
C LEU A 203 -9.80 11.24 -10.99
N LEU A 204 -11.02 11.70 -11.31
CA LEU A 204 -11.36 12.19 -12.64
C LEU A 204 -10.51 13.41 -13.00
N TYR A 205 -10.18 14.27 -12.05
CA TYR A 205 -9.25 15.39 -12.23
C TYR A 205 -7.91 14.97 -12.82
N THR A 206 -7.38 13.81 -12.47
CA THR A 206 -6.10 13.31 -13.03
C THR A 206 -6.17 13.15 -14.55
N SER A 207 -7.29 12.64 -15.07
CA SER A 207 -7.48 12.49 -16.52
C SER A 207 -7.74 13.82 -17.22
N ASP A 208 -8.47 14.72 -16.58
CA ASP A 208 -8.74 16.06 -17.12
C ASP A 208 -7.45 16.89 -17.21
N ALA A 209 -6.62 16.86 -16.16
CA ALA A 209 -5.30 17.48 -16.18
C ALA A 209 -4.37 16.92 -17.27
N ALA A 210 -4.48 15.62 -17.57
CA ALA A 210 -3.72 15.01 -18.66
C ALA A 210 -4.21 15.47 -20.04
N ASP A 211 -5.52 15.63 -20.23
CA ASP A 211 -6.11 16.16 -21.46
C ASP A 211 -5.70 17.62 -21.70
N ASP A 212 -5.70 18.45 -20.65
CA ASP A 212 -5.37 19.87 -20.72
C ASP A 212 -3.89 20.13 -21.06
N CYS A 213 -2.97 19.27 -20.65
CA CYS A 213 -1.54 19.40 -20.98
C CYS A 213 -1.22 19.37 -22.49
N TRP A 214 -2.14 18.86 -23.32
CA TRP A 214 -2.00 18.81 -24.79
C TRP A 214 -2.65 19.99 -25.50
N SER A 215 -3.34 20.85 -24.77
CA SER A 215 -4.12 21.96 -25.33
C SER A 215 -3.31 23.25 -25.47
N VAL A 216 -1.99 23.23 -25.19
CA VAL A 216 -1.10 24.40 -25.23
C VAL A 216 -0.09 24.29 -26.35
#